data_7ef4c51c3fa6e72787edddff3e7e045a
#
_entry.id   7ef4c51c3fa6e72787edddff3e7e045a
#
_cell.length_a   1.000
_cell.length_b   1.000
_cell.length_c   1.000
_cell.angle_alpha   90.00
_cell.angle_beta   90.00
_cell.angle_gamma   90.00
#
_symmetry.space_group_name_H-M   'P 1'
#
loop_
_entity.id
_entity.type
_entity.pdbx_description
1 polymer ?
#
loop_
_entity_poly.entity_id
_entity_poly.type
_entity_poly.pdbx_seq_one_letter_code
_entity_poly.pdbx_strand_id
1 'polypeptide(L)'
;MRIGTLLPAPAILAAIARKPALLSAGEGQAAPGESAPLPPIQPTPPLGSVQMLVTLAAFDPDKERRRQMAEQGAEGLDELETLQMELAVGGATPERLEQLAEWVSQVEQPTDPVLASIVAEIELRVRIELAKFDIEV
;
A
#
# COMPACT_ATOMS: atom_id res chain seq x y z
N MET A 1 -44.11 18.76 5.90
CA MET A 1 -42.72 18.40 6.30
C MET A 1 -41.80 18.62 5.13
N ARG A 2 -40.98 19.63 5.23
CA ARG A 2 -40.10 20.05 4.14
C ARG A 2 -38.68 19.54 4.41
N ILE A 3 -38.19 18.75 3.54
CA ILE A 3 -36.76 18.37 3.48
C ILE A 3 -36.10 19.35 2.49
N GLY A 4 -35.50 20.41 3.00
CA GLY A 4 -34.50 21.20 2.30
C GLY A 4 -33.16 20.69 2.77
N THR A 5 -32.12 20.69 2.08
CA THR A 5 -31.55 21.54 1.07
C THR A 5 -30.29 20.85 0.61
N LEU A 6 -30.18 20.63 -0.66
CA LEU A 6 -28.94 20.31 -1.32
C LEU A 6 -27.92 21.45 -1.10
N LEU A 7 -26.75 21.12 -0.63
CA LEU A 7 -25.56 21.95 -0.73
C LEU A 7 -24.77 21.54 -1.96
N PRO A 8 -24.51 22.46 -2.88
CA PRO A 8 -23.65 22.18 -4.03
C PRO A 8 -22.19 22.29 -3.62
N ALA A 9 -21.47 21.23 -3.73
CA ALA A 9 -20.03 21.29 -3.83
C ALA A 9 -19.64 21.53 -5.30
N PRO A 10 -19.08 22.68 -5.64
CA PRO A 10 -17.96 22.72 -6.57
C PRO A 10 -17.04 23.91 -6.32
N ALA A 11 -16.13 23.81 -5.43
CA ALA A 11 -15.12 24.86 -5.28
C ALA A 11 -13.68 24.32 -5.20
N ILE A 12 -13.47 23.01 -5.32
CA ILE A 12 -12.12 22.44 -5.18
C ILE A 12 -11.42 22.18 -6.54
N LEU A 13 -12.15 22.21 -7.64
CA LEU A 13 -11.60 21.95 -8.98
C LEU A 13 -11.01 23.16 -9.70
N ALA A 14 -11.13 24.37 -9.16
CA ALA A 14 -10.61 25.57 -9.79
C ALA A 14 -9.17 25.95 -9.41
N ALA A 15 -8.54 25.22 -8.52
CA ALA A 15 -7.21 25.55 -8.00
C ALA A 15 -6.03 24.90 -8.76
N ILE A 16 -6.28 24.04 -9.73
CA ILE A 16 -5.22 23.28 -10.43
C ILE A 16 -4.86 23.86 -11.79
N ALA A 17 -5.55 24.89 -12.24
CA ALA A 17 -5.35 25.48 -13.59
C ALA A 17 -4.57 26.79 -13.59
N ARG A 18 -3.60 26.99 -12.71
CA ARG A 18 -2.65 28.09 -12.84
C ARG A 18 -1.27 27.58 -13.21
N LYS A 19 -1.05 27.43 -14.49
CA LYS A 19 0.30 27.47 -15.08
C LYS A 19 0.85 28.89 -14.94
N PRO A 20 2.02 29.10 -14.36
CA PRO A 20 2.79 30.31 -14.64
C PRO A 20 3.55 30.09 -15.93
N ALA A 21 3.11 30.73 -16.98
CA ALA A 21 3.92 30.96 -18.15
C ALA A 21 4.98 32.00 -17.82
N LEU A 22 6.22 31.58 -17.70
CA LEU A 22 7.38 32.45 -17.71
C LEU A 22 8.24 32.05 -18.90
N LEU A 23 7.84 32.54 -20.06
CA LEU A 23 8.72 32.73 -21.21
C LEU A 23 9.00 34.21 -21.25
N SER A 24 10.12 34.61 -20.71
CA SER A 24 10.74 35.87 -21.04
C SER A 24 11.90 35.58 -21.98
N ALA A 25 11.68 35.89 -23.22
CA ALA A 25 12.70 35.99 -24.21
C ALA A 25 13.59 37.20 -23.89
N GLY A 26 14.86 36.93 -23.69
CA GLY A 26 15.92 37.94 -23.67
C GLY A 26 16.88 37.65 -24.80
N GLU A 27 16.67 38.33 -25.94
CA GLU A 27 17.69 38.45 -26.96
C GLU A 27 18.82 39.34 -26.42
N GLY A 28 20.01 38.82 -26.51
CA GLY A 28 21.22 39.54 -26.12
C GLY A 28 22.44 38.99 -26.84
N GLN A 29 22.61 39.44 -28.08
CA GLN A 29 23.83 39.84 -28.76
C GLN A 29 25.11 39.02 -28.51
N ALA A 30 25.53 38.35 -29.54
CA ALA A 30 26.83 37.73 -29.70
C ALA A 30 27.97 38.75 -29.66
N ALA A 31 29.03 38.46 -28.94
CA ALA A 31 30.36 39.03 -29.14
C ALA A 31 31.36 37.87 -29.30
N PRO A 32 32.24 37.90 -30.29
CA PRO A 32 33.21 36.83 -30.50
C PRO A 32 34.47 37.13 -29.70
N GLY A 33 34.99 36.11 -29.05
CA GLY A 33 36.38 36.11 -28.60
C GLY A 33 36.54 36.00 -27.10
N GLU A 34 36.79 34.80 -26.68
CA GLU A 34 37.80 34.42 -25.71
C GLU A 34 37.55 32.99 -25.30
N SER A 35 38.53 32.13 -25.58
CA SER A 35 38.50 30.74 -25.15
C SER A 35 38.51 30.68 -23.64
N ALA A 36 37.33 30.56 -23.04
CA ALA A 36 37.20 30.20 -21.65
C ALA A 36 37.70 28.76 -21.47
N PRO A 37 38.58 28.48 -20.51
CA PRO A 37 38.97 27.12 -20.20
C PRO A 37 37.75 26.34 -19.80
N LEU A 38 37.56 25.21 -20.44
CA LEU A 38 36.50 24.22 -20.11
C LEU A 38 36.57 23.93 -18.62
N PRO A 39 35.46 24.01 -17.89
CA PRO A 39 35.44 23.58 -16.50
C PRO A 39 35.86 22.10 -16.44
N PRO A 40 36.62 21.72 -15.42
CA PRO A 40 37.05 20.34 -15.26
C PRO A 40 35.80 19.45 -15.23
N ILE A 41 35.77 18.47 -16.11
CA ILE A 41 34.74 17.42 -16.14
C ILE A 41 34.83 16.72 -14.79
N GLN A 42 33.93 17.05 -13.91
CA GLN A 42 33.77 16.29 -12.69
C GLN A 42 33.35 14.87 -13.09
N PRO A 43 34.01 13.84 -12.59
CA PRO A 43 33.60 12.48 -12.90
C PRO A 43 32.17 12.30 -12.38
N THR A 44 31.23 12.23 -13.31
CA THR A 44 29.88 11.81 -12.98
C THR A 44 29.98 10.43 -12.34
N PRO A 45 29.43 10.24 -11.14
CA PRO A 45 29.42 8.93 -10.53
C PRO A 45 28.77 7.93 -11.49
N PRO A 46 29.32 6.72 -11.62
CA PRO A 46 28.79 5.77 -12.57
C PRO A 46 27.29 5.56 -12.33
N LEU A 47 26.53 5.65 -13.40
CA LEU A 47 25.04 5.51 -13.40
C LEU A 47 24.56 4.30 -12.57
N GLY A 48 25.40 3.26 -12.46
CA GLY A 48 25.16 2.09 -11.61
C GLY A 48 25.06 2.39 -10.11
N SER A 49 25.79 3.40 -9.59
CA SER A 49 25.75 3.72 -8.16
C SER A 49 24.51 4.50 -7.77
N VAL A 50 24.02 5.41 -8.63
CA VAL A 50 22.77 6.16 -8.40
C VAL A 50 21.57 5.21 -8.49
N GLN A 51 21.59 4.30 -9.46
CA GLN A 51 20.53 3.31 -9.62
C GLN A 51 20.49 2.32 -8.45
N MET A 52 21.66 1.93 -7.93
CA MET A 52 21.77 1.10 -6.74
C MET A 52 21.26 1.81 -5.48
N LEU A 53 21.57 3.10 -5.31
CA LEU A 53 21.06 3.90 -4.21
C LEU A 53 19.53 4.11 -4.29
N VAL A 54 18.98 4.31 -5.48
CA VAL A 54 17.54 4.39 -5.71
C VAL A 54 16.87 3.04 -5.40
N THR A 55 17.49 1.93 -5.80
CA THR A 55 16.99 0.59 -5.50
C THR A 55 17.03 0.29 -4.00
N LEU A 56 18.13 0.64 -3.32
CA LEU A 56 18.24 0.50 -1.86
C LEU A 56 17.27 1.41 -1.11
N ALA A 57 17.05 2.64 -1.58
CA ALA A 57 16.06 3.55 -1.01
C ALA A 57 14.60 3.10 -1.27
N ALA A 58 14.36 2.39 -2.37
CA ALA A 58 13.07 1.80 -2.69
C ALA A 58 12.79 0.50 -1.93
N PHE A 59 13.86 -0.20 -1.50
CA PHE A 59 13.75 -1.40 -0.69
C PHE A 59 13.72 -1.03 0.79
N ASP A 60 12.53 -0.85 1.30
CA ASP A 60 12.27 -0.67 2.72
C ASP A 60 11.78 -2.01 3.29
N PRO A 61 12.63 -2.73 4.05
CA PRO A 61 12.26 -4.04 4.59
C PRO A 61 11.05 -3.97 5.52
N ASP A 62 10.84 -2.84 6.19
CA ASP A 62 9.70 -2.67 7.07
C ASP A 62 8.38 -2.52 6.28
N LYS A 63 8.43 -1.87 5.13
CA LYS A 63 7.27 -1.80 4.23
C LYS A 63 6.93 -3.15 3.63
N GLU A 64 7.95 -3.89 3.19
CA GLU A 64 7.76 -5.21 2.61
C GLU A 64 7.18 -6.18 3.65
N ARG A 65 7.73 -6.17 4.85
CA ARG A 65 7.20 -6.98 5.96
C ARG A 65 5.77 -6.61 6.32
N ARG A 66 5.46 -5.32 6.39
CA ARG A 66 4.09 -4.84 6.63
C ARG A 66 3.13 -5.30 5.54
N ARG A 67 3.56 -5.28 4.27
CA ARG A 67 2.77 -5.77 3.15
C ARG A 67 2.48 -7.25 3.27
N GLN A 68 3.48 -8.07 3.55
CA GLN A 68 3.33 -9.51 3.73
C GLN A 68 2.35 -9.84 4.87
N MET A 69 2.44 -9.14 5.98
CA MET A 69 1.52 -9.33 7.09
C MET A 69 0.09 -8.85 6.78
N ALA A 70 -0.06 -7.80 5.97
CA ALA A 70 -1.37 -7.37 5.50
C ALA A 70 -1.97 -8.39 4.51
N GLU A 71 -1.16 -8.98 3.64
CA GLU A 71 -1.56 -10.06 2.73
C GLU A 71 -2.00 -11.31 3.52
N GLN A 72 -1.24 -11.68 4.56
CA GLN A 72 -1.61 -12.77 5.45
C GLN A 72 -2.93 -12.51 6.20
N GLY A 73 -3.17 -11.29 6.65
CA GLY A 73 -4.46 -10.90 7.23
C GLY A 73 -5.60 -10.97 6.22
N ALA A 74 -5.37 -10.53 4.98
CA ALA A 74 -6.35 -10.61 3.89
C ALA A 74 -6.72 -12.07 3.57
N GLU A 75 -5.75 -12.97 3.55
CA GLU A 75 -5.98 -14.42 3.38
C GLU A 75 -6.94 -14.97 4.44
N GLY A 76 -6.76 -14.60 5.71
CA GLY A 76 -7.68 -15.01 6.77
C GLY A 76 -9.11 -14.50 6.57
N LEU A 77 -9.27 -13.29 6.01
CA LEU A 77 -10.59 -12.75 5.66
C LEU A 77 -11.23 -13.51 4.49
N ASP A 78 -10.46 -13.83 3.46
CA ASP A 78 -10.93 -14.59 2.29
C ASP A 78 -11.39 -16.00 2.69
N GLU A 79 -10.66 -16.64 3.60
CA GLU A 79 -11.03 -17.94 4.15
C GLU A 79 -12.33 -17.86 4.97
N LEU A 80 -12.51 -16.80 5.78
CA LEU A 80 -13.77 -16.57 6.52
C LEU A 80 -14.95 -16.30 5.58
N GLU A 81 -14.76 -15.52 4.51
CA GLU A 81 -15.79 -15.25 3.52
C GLU A 81 -16.23 -16.53 2.82
N THR A 82 -15.26 -17.36 2.44
CA THR A 82 -15.54 -18.65 1.81
C THR A 82 -16.29 -19.58 2.76
N LEU A 83 -15.89 -19.64 4.03
CA LEU A 83 -16.62 -20.39 5.05
C LEU A 83 -18.07 -19.92 5.17
N GLN A 84 -18.31 -18.61 5.19
CA GLN A 84 -19.67 -18.06 5.25
C GLN A 84 -20.51 -18.45 4.05
N MET A 85 -19.93 -18.44 2.85
CA MET A 85 -20.63 -18.90 1.65
C MET A 85 -20.95 -20.41 1.70
N GLU A 86 -20.04 -21.23 2.15
CA GLU A 86 -20.25 -22.68 2.32
C GLU A 86 -21.37 -22.96 3.34
N LEU A 87 -21.35 -22.25 4.47
CA LEU A 87 -22.41 -22.38 5.49
C LEU A 87 -23.79 -21.97 4.98
N ALA A 88 -23.86 -20.97 4.10
CA ALA A 88 -25.12 -20.54 3.50
C ALA A 88 -25.70 -21.57 2.52
N VAL A 89 -24.86 -22.41 1.92
CA VAL A 89 -25.28 -23.39 0.91
C VAL A 89 -25.55 -24.78 1.52
N GLY A 90 -25.01 -25.11 2.66
CA GLY A 90 -25.30 -26.41 3.27
C GLY A 90 -24.29 -26.91 4.28
N GLY A 91 -23.23 -26.20 4.55
CA GLY A 91 -22.26 -26.51 5.60
C GLY A 91 -20.81 -26.38 5.15
N ALA A 92 -19.94 -26.18 6.11
CA ALA A 92 -18.51 -26.11 5.90
C ALA A 92 -17.91 -27.49 5.57
N THR A 93 -16.94 -27.52 4.67
CA THR A 93 -16.18 -28.74 4.41
C THR A 93 -15.09 -28.95 5.47
N PRO A 94 -14.72 -30.20 5.80
CA PRO A 94 -13.61 -30.44 6.72
C PRO A 94 -12.30 -29.78 6.29
N GLU A 95 -12.03 -29.81 4.97
CA GLU A 95 -10.85 -29.19 4.37
C GLU A 95 -10.80 -27.68 4.62
N ARG A 96 -11.95 -27.01 4.58
CA ARG A 96 -12.04 -25.57 4.89
C ARG A 96 -11.71 -25.28 6.35
N LEU A 97 -12.21 -26.08 7.24
CA LEU A 97 -11.95 -25.93 8.67
C LEU A 97 -10.46 -26.19 9.00
N GLU A 98 -9.85 -27.17 8.33
CA GLU A 98 -8.40 -27.42 8.44
C GLU A 98 -7.57 -26.24 7.93
N GLN A 99 -7.92 -25.64 6.78
CA GLN A 99 -7.25 -24.45 6.23
C GLN A 99 -7.32 -23.27 7.21
N LEU A 100 -8.48 -23.02 7.79
CA LEU A 100 -8.62 -21.98 8.81
C LEU A 100 -7.79 -22.26 10.07
N ALA A 101 -7.75 -23.50 10.53
CA ALA A 101 -6.94 -23.90 11.67
C ALA A 101 -5.44 -23.75 11.38
N GLU A 102 -5.01 -24.12 10.18
CA GLU A 102 -3.64 -23.92 9.72
C GLU A 102 -3.28 -22.43 9.64
N TRP A 103 -4.14 -21.61 9.07
CA TRP A 103 -3.94 -20.15 9.03
C TRP A 103 -3.71 -19.57 10.43
N VAL A 104 -4.55 -19.91 11.42
CA VAL A 104 -4.37 -19.44 12.81
C VAL A 104 -3.03 -19.87 13.40
N SER A 105 -2.56 -21.07 13.08
CA SER A 105 -1.28 -21.59 13.58
C SER A 105 -0.06 -20.92 12.97
N GLN A 106 -0.20 -20.33 11.76
CA GLN A 106 0.89 -19.74 10.99
C GLN A 106 0.89 -18.21 11.03
N VAL A 107 -0.23 -17.58 11.43
CA VAL A 107 -0.35 -16.13 11.43
C VAL A 107 0.67 -15.49 12.39
N GLU A 108 1.48 -14.57 11.84
CA GLU A 108 2.45 -13.81 12.61
C GLU A 108 1.85 -12.51 13.13
N GLN A 109 2.23 -12.12 14.34
CA GLN A 109 1.81 -10.84 14.92
C GLN A 109 2.60 -9.68 14.31
N PRO A 110 1.93 -8.73 13.64
CA PRO A 110 2.58 -7.56 13.08
C PRO A 110 3.23 -6.67 14.14
N THR A 111 4.33 -6.01 13.77
CA THR A 111 4.98 -5.02 14.63
C THR A 111 4.22 -3.68 14.64
N ASP A 112 3.52 -3.37 13.54
CA ASP A 112 2.68 -2.18 13.44
C ASP A 112 1.44 -2.36 14.33
N PRO A 113 1.16 -1.44 15.27
CA PRO A 113 0.09 -1.63 16.25
C PRO A 113 -1.32 -1.63 15.63
N VAL A 114 -1.52 -0.90 14.54
CA VAL A 114 -2.81 -0.86 13.85
C VAL A 114 -3.06 -2.19 13.13
N LEU A 115 -2.05 -2.66 12.40
CA LEU A 115 -2.12 -3.94 11.70
C LEU A 115 -2.22 -5.11 12.68
N ALA A 116 -1.50 -5.07 13.80
CA ALA A 116 -1.59 -6.07 14.86
C ALA A 116 -3.00 -6.17 15.43
N SER A 117 -3.66 -5.04 15.67
CA SER A 117 -5.04 -5.02 16.14
C SER A 117 -6.00 -5.67 15.12
N ILE A 118 -5.85 -5.34 13.84
CA ILE A 118 -6.69 -5.90 12.77
C ILE A 118 -6.48 -7.42 12.65
N VAL A 119 -5.22 -7.87 12.62
CA VAL A 119 -4.89 -9.30 12.52
C VAL A 119 -5.43 -10.06 13.73
N ALA A 120 -5.30 -9.50 14.93
CA ALA A 120 -5.85 -10.12 16.17
C ALA A 120 -7.39 -10.24 16.15
N GLU A 121 -8.09 -9.27 15.57
CA GLU A 121 -9.54 -9.34 15.38
C GLU A 121 -9.94 -10.45 14.39
N ILE A 122 -9.21 -10.57 13.28
CA ILE A 122 -9.42 -11.64 12.30
C ILE A 122 -9.16 -13.01 12.95
N GLU A 123 -8.03 -13.16 13.64
CA GLU A 123 -7.65 -14.38 14.36
C GLU A 123 -8.72 -14.78 15.37
N LEU A 124 -9.20 -13.84 16.17
CA LEU A 124 -10.29 -14.10 17.12
C LEU A 124 -11.55 -14.56 16.40
N ARG A 125 -11.90 -13.95 15.27
CA ARG A 125 -13.07 -14.33 14.49
C ARG A 125 -12.94 -15.76 13.96
N VAL A 126 -11.78 -16.11 13.41
CA VAL A 126 -11.51 -17.49 12.94
C VAL A 126 -11.66 -18.48 14.07
N ARG A 127 -11.07 -18.22 15.24
CA ARG A 127 -11.21 -19.10 16.41
C ARG A 127 -12.65 -19.29 16.86
N ILE A 128 -13.45 -18.23 16.82
CA ILE A 128 -14.88 -18.32 17.15
C ILE A 128 -15.63 -19.20 16.15
N GLU A 129 -15.33 -19.07 14.86
CA GLU A 129 -15.96 -19.92 13.85
C GLU A 129 -15.54 -21.39 13.99
N LEU A 130 -14.26 -21.67 14.23
CA LEU A 130 -13.74 -23.03 14.45
C LEU A 130 -14.34 -23.66 15.72
N ALA A 131 -14.51 -22.90 16.78
CA ALA A 131 -15.11 -23.38 18.03
C ALA A 131 -16.57 -23.85 17.86
N LYS A 132 -17.30 -23.33 16.88
CA LYS A 132 -18.65 -23.80 16.55
C LYS A 132 -18.67 -25.23 16.00
N PHE A 133 -17.51 -25.71 15.54
CA PHE A 133 -17.31 -27.06 15.01
C PHE A 133 -16.47 -27.93 15.96
N ASP A 134 -16.36 -27.53 17.24
CA ASP A 134 -15.57 -28.21 18.27
C ASP A 134 -14.06 -28.35 17.92
N ILE A 135 -13.52 -27.39 17.13
CA ILE A 135 -12.10 -27.32 16.79
C ILE A 135 -11.44 -26.25 17.67
N GLU A 136 -10.50 -26.69 18.49
CA GLU A 136 -9.66 -25.81 19.32
C GLU A 136 -8.28 -25.60 18.67
N VAL A 137 -7.83 -24.32 18.56
CA VAL A 137 -6.55 -23.89 17.98
C VAL A 137 -5.87 -22.84 18.84
#